data_97186df2d19316b73c65d9f056c2c5cd
#
_entry.id   97186df2d19316b73c65d9f056c2c5cd
#
_cell.length_a   1.000
_cell.length_b   1.000
_cell.length_c   1.000
_cell.angle_alpha   90.00
_cell.angle_beta   90.00
_cell.angle_gamma   90.00
#
_symmetry.space_group_name_H-M   'P 1'
#
loop_
_entity.id
_entity.type
_entity.pdbx_description
1 polymer ?
#
loop_
_entity_poly.entity_id
_entity_poly.type
_entity_poly.pdbx_seq_one_letter_code
_entity_poly.pdbx_strand_id
1 'polypeptide(L)'
;MSREKIEGSFVALITPFNDDGSVDFGAFETLLQFQQENGTAAVLIMGSTGEVSLLSAEERKEIIRRTATFSRCNMKIFFGCTVNNIDTTIVYVRFAHDNGADGAILAALAHIFSSESDIQNYFLEIA
;
A
#
# COMPACT_ATOMS: atom_id res chain seq x y z
N MET A 1 -5.21 -21.27 -5.75
CA MET A 1 -5.32 -19.97 -5.04
C MET A 1 -6.75 -19.80 -4.56
N SER A 2 -6.96 -19.78 -3.26
CA SER A 2 -8.28 -19.41 -2.73
C SER A 2 -8.47 -17.90 -2.97
N ARG A 3 -9.56 -17.53 -3.63
CA ARG A 3 -9.97 -16.12 -3.72
C ARG A 3 -10.59 -15.74 -2.37
N GLU A 4 -9.81 -15.13 -1.53
CA GLU A 4 -10.31 -14.59 -0.28
C GLU A 4 -11.23 -13.41 -0.59
N LYS A 5 -12.47 -13.48 -0.11
CA LYS A 5 -13.44 -12.41 -0.33
C LYS A 5 -13.17 -11.28 0.66
N ILE A 6 -12.95 -10.08 0.13
CA ILE A 6 -12.78 -8.87 0.95
C ILE A 6 -14.13 -8.17 0.96
N GLU A 7 -14.75 -8.11 2.13
CA GLU A 7 -16.06 -7.47 2.34
C GLU A 7 -15.97 -6.48 3.50
N GLY A 8 -16.71 -5.39 3.40
CA GLY A 8 -16.81 -4.37 4.44
C GLY A 8 -16.15 -3.05 4.06
N SER A 9 -15.83 -2.25 5.06
CA SER A 9 -15.20 -0.95 4.88
C SER A 9 -13.73 -1.09 4.50
N PHE A 10 -13.35 -0.44 3.41
CA PHE A 10 -11.97 -0.38 2.92
C PHE A 10 -11.50 1.08 2.94
N VAL A 11 -10.51 1.39 3.77
CA VAL A 11 -10.11 2.77 4.07
C VAL A 11 -8.73 3.08 3.47
N ALA A 12 -8.65 4.13 2.64
CA ALA A 12 -7.37 4.70 2.24
C ALA A 12 -6.84 5.59 3.38
N LEU A 13 -5.71 5.19 3.98
CA LEU A 13 -5.12 5.92 5.10
C LEU A 13 -4.25 7.09 4.62
N ILE A 14 -4.27 8.16 5.42
CA ILE A 14 -3.26 9.22 5.33
C ILE A 14 -1.91 8.70 5.85
N THR A 15 -0.82 9.34 5.44
CA THR A 15 0.48 9.18 6.09
C THR A 15 0.68 10.33 7.05
N PRO A 16 0.75 10.08 8.37
CA PRO A 16 1.04 11.13 9.33
C PRO A 16 2.51 11.53 9.30
N PHE A 17 2.76 12.83 9.38
CA PHE A 17 4.10 13.40 9.37
C PHE A 17 4.36 14.20 10.65
N ASN A 18 5.60 14.16 11.12
CA ASN A 18 6.11 15.07 12.13
C ASN A 18 6.28 16.49 11.56
N ASP A 19 6.46 17.47 12.43
CA ASP A 19 6.67 18.87 11.99
C ASP A 19 7.91 19.07 11.13
N ASP A 20 8.91 18.17 11.23
CA ASP A 20 10.11 18.18 10.40
C ASP A 20 9.94 17.49 9.03
N GLY A 21 8.75 16.97 8.74
CA GLY A 21 8.41 16.27 7.50
C GLY A 21 8.72 14.78 7.49
N SER A 22 9.30 14.22 8.54
CA SER A 22 9.50 12.77 8.67
C SER A 22 8.18 12.06 8.97
N VAL A 23 8.10 10.77 8.66
CA VAL A 23 6.92 9.97 8.97
C VAL A 23 6.77 9.77 10.47
N ASP A 24 5.58 10.09 11.00
CA ASP A 24 5.23 9.84 12.40
C ASP A 24 4.68 8.43 12.57
N PHE A 25 5.54 7.49 12.89
CA PHE A 25 5.15 6.09 13.07
C PHE A 25 4.28 5.85 14.31
N GLY A 26 4.41 6.66 15.35
CA GLY A 26 3.54 6.56 16.52
C GLY A 26 2.09 6.92 16.18
N ALA A 27 1.88 8.00 15.45
CA ALA A 27 0.56 8.37 14.94
C ALA A 27 0.04 7.35 13.92
N PHE A 28 0.93 6.76 13.11
CA PHE A 28 0.55 5.71 12.16
C PHE A 28 -0.03 4.48 12.87
N GLU A 29 0.63 4.00 13.91
CA GLU A 29 0.14 2.88 14.72
C GLU A 29 -1.21 3.21 15.39
N THR A 30 -1.37 4.43 15.89
CA THR A 30 -2.64 4.91 16.47
C THR A 30 -3.77 4.89 15.44
N LEU A 31 -3.50 5.31 14.20
CA LEU A 31 -4.47 5.24 13.11
C LEU A 31 -4.86 3.80 12.76
N LEU A 32 -3.89 2.90 12.68
CA LEU A 32 -4.15 1.49 12.41
C LEU A 32 -4.98 0.84 13.51
N GLN A 33 -4.65 1.14 14.77
CA GLN A 33 -5.40 0.66 15.92
C GLN A 33 -6.85 1.20 15.90
N PHE A 34 -7.04 2.49 15.62
CA PHE A 34 -8.36 3.08 15.49
C PHE A 34 -9.21 2.38 14.42
N GLN A 35 -8.63 2.11 13.26
CA GLN A 35 -9.33 1.39 12.18
C GLN A 35 -9.72 -0.03 12.60
N GLN A 36 -8.81 -0.74 13.23
CA GLN A 36 -9.06 -2.09 13.72
C GLN A 36 -10.18 -2.13 14.77
N GLU A 37 -10.15 -1.23 15.75
CA GLU A 37 -11.14 -1.15 16.82
C GLU A 37 -12.55 -0.76 16.32
N ASN A 38 -12.62 -0.05 15.21
CA ASN A 38 -13.89 0.37 14.59
C ASN A 38 -14.37 -0.54 13.45
N GLY A 39 -13.80 -1.73 13.32
CA GLY A 39 -14.30 -2.77 12.41
C GLY A 39 -13.98 -2.56 10.93
N THR A 40 -12.95 -1.78 10.60
CA THR A 40 -12.46 -1.65 9.23
C THR A 40 -11.99 -3.00 8.71
N ALA A 41 -12.47 -3.41 7.54
CA ALA A 41 -12.13 -4.69 6.95
C ALA A 41 -10.74 -4.69 6.31
N ALA A 42 -10.36 -3.58 5.68
CA ALA A 42 -9.05 -3.42 5.06
C ALA A 42 -8.61 -1.96 5.02
N VAL A 43 -7.30 -1.75 5.02
CA VAL A 43 -6.68 -0.43 4.83
C VAL A 43 -5.74 -0.46 3.62
N LEU A 44 -5.71 0.66 2.89
CA LEU A 44 -4.71 0.94 1.88
C LEU A 44 -3.71 1.96 2.43
N ILE A 45 -2.48 1.55 2.53
CA ILE A 45 -1.34 2.38 2.93
C ILE A 45 -0.55 2.78 1.68
N MET A 46 -0.01 3.98 1.64
CA MET A 46 0.73 4.52 0.48
C MET A 46 -0.09 4.62 -0.81
N GLY A 47 -1.39 4.88 -0.70
CA GLY A 47 -2.19 5.34 -1.82
C GLY A 47 -1.98 6.84 -2.08
N SER A 48 -2.76 7.41 -2.99
CA SER A 48 -2.75 8.87 -3.24
C SER A 48 -3.16 9.68 -2.00
N THR A 49 -4.12 9.17 -1.22
CA THR A 49 -4.51 9.75 0.06
C THR A 49 -3.35 9.75 1.08
N GLY A 50 -2.49 8.74 1.01
CA GLY A 50 -1.27 8.65 1.83
C GLY A 50 -0.09 9.46 1.30
N GLU A 51 -0.28 10.27 0.25
CA GLU A 51 0.73 11.17 -0.32
C GLU A 51 2.02 10.44 -0.72
N VAL A 52 1.87 9.24 -1.29
CA VAL A 52 2.99 8.36 -1.63
C VAL A 52 4.04 9.02 -2.53
N SER A 53 3.64 9.98 -3.37
CA SER A 53 4.55 10.71 -4.25
C SER A 53 5.57 11.58 -3.51
N LEU A 54 5.29 11.95 -2.26
CA LEU A 54 6.18 12.73 -1.40
C LEU A 54 7.16 11.86 -0.60
N LEU A 55 6.98 10.54 -0.59
CA LEU A 55 7.79 9.61 0.17
C LEU A 55 9.03 9.19 -0.61
N SER A 56 10.19 9.20 0.05
CA SER A 56 11.42 8.62 -0.48
C SER A 56 11.33 7.08 -0.55
N ALA A 57 12.22 6.46 -1.30
CA ALA A 57 12.30 5.00 -1.38
C ALA A 57 12.53 4.35 -0.01
N GLU A 58 13.36 4.95 0.84
CA GLU A 58 13.62 4.44 2.19
C GLU A 58 12.41 4.59 3.10
N GLU A 59 11.70 5.72 3.04
CA GLU A 59 10.46 5.93 3.79
C GLU A 59 9.39 4.92 3.40
N ARG A 60 9.21 4.66 2.10
CA ARG A 60 8.26 3.64 1.62
C ARG A 60 8.57 2.25 2.18
N LYS A 61 9.84 1.84 2.15
CA LYS A 61 10.26 0.55 2.70
C LYS A 61 10.06 0.48 4.20
N GLU A 62 10.37 1.55 4.92
CA GLU A 62 10.20 1.58 6.37
C GLU A 62 8.73 1.55 6.77
N ILE A 63 7.86 2.24 6.03
CA ILE A 63 6.41 2.15 6.21
C ILE A 63 5.95 0.70 6.04
N ILE A 64 6.37 0.02 4.97
CA ILE A 64 6.02 -1.38 4.75
C ILE A 64 6.50 -2.25 5.91
N ARG A 65 7.77 -2.15 6.31
CA ARG A 65 8.33 -2.96 7.41
C ARG A 65 7.52 -2.81 8.70
N ARG A 66 7.22 -1.58 9.09
CA ARG A 66 6.57 -1.31 10.37
C ARG A 66 5.08 -1.59 10.38
N THR A 67 4.40 -1.29 9.27
CA THR A 67 2.94 -1.42 9.22
C THR A 67 2.49 -2.81 8.81
N ALA A 68 3.22 -3.52 7.96
CA ALA A 68 2.90 -4.91 7.59
C ALA A 68 2.96 -5.86 8.78
N THR A 69 3.80 -5.56 9.77
CA THR A 69 3.93 -6.33 11.03
C THR A 69 2.99 -5.87 12.14
N PHE A 70 2.15 -4.86 11.88
CA PHE A 70 1.17 -4.39 12.86
C PHE A 70 0.24 -5.54 13.28
N SER A 71 0.08 -5.72 14.59
CA SER A 71 -0.80 -6.77 15.12
C SER A 71 -2.27 -6.46 14.82
N ARG A 72 -2.88 -7.27 13.99
CA ARG A 72 -4.27 -7.12 13.55
C ARG A 72 -5.04 -8.43 13.67
N CYS A 73 -6.30 -8.36 14.08
CA CYS A 73 -7.17 -9.54 14.16
C CYS A 73 -7.68 -9.93 12.77
N ASN A 74 -8.62 -9.12 12.21
CA ASN A 74 -9.28 -9.43 10.94
C ASN A 74 -9.08 -8.35 9.87
N MET A 75 -8.37 -7.28 10.18
CA MET A 75 -8.13 -6.17 9.24
C MET A 75 -7.00 -6.53 8.28
N LYS A 76 -7.26 -6.42 6.98
CA LYS A 76 -6.27 -6.63 5.93
C LYS A 76 -5.46 -5.37 5.68
N ILE A 77 -4.18 -5.53 5.33
CA ILE A 77 -3.30 -4.41 4.99
C ILE A 77 -2.83 -4.55 3.55
N PHE A 78 -3.14 -3.56 2.74
CA PHE A 78 -2.72 -3.41 1.35
C PHE A 78 -1.81 -2.20 1.21
N PHE A 79 -0.86 -2.28 0.29
CA PHE A 79 0.04 -1.18 -0.04
C PHE A 79 -0.13 -0.72 -1.48
N GLY A 80 -0.12 0.59 -1.68
CA GLY A 80 0.03 1.19 -3.00
C GLY A 80 1.48 1.06 -3.45
N CYS A 81 1.72 0.28 -4.51
CA CYS A 81 3.07 -0.06 -4.95
C CYS A 81 3.45 0.57 -6.29
N THR A 82 2.53 1.27 -6.95
CA THR A 82 2.77 1.84 -8.28
C THR A 82 3.80 2.97 -8.24
N VAL A 83 4.80 2.86 -9.10
CA VAL A 83 5.74 3.93 -9.44
C VAL A 83 5.89 4.00 -10.97
N ASN A 84 6.58 5.02 -11.47
CA ASN A 84 6.74 5.26 -12.92
C ASN A 84 7.62 4.23 -13.65
N ASN A 85 8.07 3.19 -12.98
CA ASN A 85 8.92 2.15 -13.54
C ASN A 85 8.40 0.78 -13.10
N ILE A 86 8.18 -0.12 -14.06
CA ILE A 86 7.61 -1.44 -13.81
C ILE A 86 8.51 -2.30 -12.92
N ASP A 87 9.81 -2.30 -13.15
CA ASP A 87 10.75 -3.11 -12.38
C ASP A 87 10.77 -2.67 -10.91
N THR A 88 10.75 -1.35 -10.67
CA THR A 88 10.66 -0.79 -9.33
C THR A 88 9.30 -1.09 -8.67
N THR A 89 8.22 -1.06 -9.44
CA THR A 89 6.89 -1.48 -8.95
C THR A 89 6.91 -2.93 -8.49
N ILE A 90 7.48 -3.83 -9.28
CA ILE A 90 7.64 -5.25 -8.94
C ILE A 90 8.46 -5.41 -7.64
N VAL A 91 9.53 -4.64 -7.48
CA VAL A 91 10.34 -4.65 -6.25
C VAL A 91 9.50 -4.29 -5.03
N TYR A 92 8.66 -3.24 -5.10
CA TYR A 92 7.78 -2.88 -3.99
C TYR A 92 6.70 -3.92 -3.71
N VAL A 93 6.10 -4.51 -4.74
CA VAL A 93 5.11 -5.58 -4.58
C VAL A 93 5.71 -6.77 -3.84
N ARG A 94 6.89 -7.22 -4.28
CA ARG A 94 7.61 -8.32 -3.63
C ARG A 94 8.01 -7.97 -2.19
N PHE A 95 8.52 -6.78 -1.99
CA PHE A 95 8.93 -6.31 -0.67
C PHE A 95 7.74 -6.25 0.31
N ALA A 96 6.58 -5.78 -0.14
CA ALA A 96 5.36 -5.79 0.66
C ALA A 96 4.92 -7.22 0.99
N HIS A 97 4.90 -8.11 0.01
CA HIS A 97 4.58 -9.52 0.20
C HIS A 97 5.52 -10.19 1.22
N ASP A 98 6.82 -10.01 1.06
CA ASP A 98 7.85 -10.64 1.94
C ASP A 98 7.78 -10.12 3.37
N ASN A 99 7.23 -8.92 3.59
CA ASN A 99 6.98 -8.36 4.92
C ASN A 99 5.60 -8.70 5.49
N GLY A 100 4.77 -9.48 4.78
CA GLY A 100 3.50 -9.98 5.29
C GLY A 100 2.28 -9.14 4.94
N ALA A 101 2.35 -8.30 3.91
CA ALA A 101 1.17 -7.61 3.37
C ALA A 101 0.13 -8.62 2.85
N ASP A 102 -1.14 -8.28 2.99
CA ASP A 102 -2.23 -9.08 2.43
C ASP A 102 -2.36 -8.90 0.92
N GLY A 103 -1.85 -7.80 0.37
CA GLY A 103 -1.81 -7.55 -1.06
C GLY A 103 -1.24 -6.19 -1.43
N ALA A 104 -1.19 -5.95 -2.72
CA ALA A 104 -0.80 -4.68 -3.31
C ALA A 104 -1.91 -4.11 -4.18
N ILE A 105 -2.03 -2.79 -4.20
CA ILE A 105 -2.92 -2.09 -5.11
C ILE A 105 -2.05 -1.38 -6.15
N LEU A 106 -2.39 -1.64 -7.40
CA LEU A 106 -1.70 -1.10 -8.56
C LEU A 106 -2.64 -0.21 -9.37
N ALA A 107 -2.12 0.89 -9.85
CA ALA A 107 -2.81 1.78 -10.77
C ALA A 107 -2.12 1.78 -12.14
N ALA A 108 -2.91 1.74 -13.18
CA ALA A 108 -2.41 2.02 -14.53
C ALA A 108 -2.20 3.52 -14.69
N LEU A 109 -0.96 3.94 -14.84
CA LEU A 109 -0.62 5.34 -15.05
C LEU A 109 -0.82 5.69 -16.52
N ALA A 110 -1.94 6.34 -16.84
CA ALA A 110 -2.39 6.62 -18.21
C ALA A 110 -1.35 7.34 -19.08
N HIS A 111 -0.46 8.14 -18.49
CA HIS A 111 0.60 8.86 -19.21
C HIS A 111 1.80 7.97 -19.61
N ILE A 112 1.87 6.73 -19.13
CA ILE A 112 2.95 5.77 -19.43
C ILE A 112 2.52 4.78 -20.51
N PHE A 113 1.21 4.50 -20.62
CA PHE A 113 0.67 3.49 -21.51
C PHE A 113 0.01 4.12 -22.72
N SER A 114 0.36 3.63 -23.92
CA SER A 114 -0.15 4.12 -25.20
C SER A 114 -1.34 3.32 -25.71
N SER A 115 -1.60 2.13 -25.16
CA SER A 115 -2.68 1.25 -25.60
C SER A 115 -3.26 0.41 -24.46
N GLU A 116 -4.45 -0.12 -24.69
CA GLU A 116 -5.11 -1.04 -23.76
C GLU A 116 -4.29 -2.34 -23.56
N SER A 117 -3.64 -2.82 -24.61
CA SER A 117 -2.76 -3.99 -24.52
C SER A 117 -1.52 -3.73 -23.66
N ASP A 118 -0.97 -2.52 -23.67
CA ASP A 118 0.15 -2.16 -22.79
C ASP A 118 -0.27 -2.18 -21.32
N ILE A 119 -1.45 -1.70 -21.01
CA ILE A 119 -2.03 -1.76 -19.67
C ILE A 119 -2.22 -3.21 -19.21
N GLN A 120 -2.77 -4.04 -20.08
CA GLN A 120 -2.96 -5.46 -19.78
C GLN A 120 -1.63 -6.16 -19.53
N ASN A 121 -0.64 -5.94 -20.38
CA ASN A 121 0.69 -6.51 -20.23
C ASN A 121 1.38 -6.06 -18.93
N TYR A 122 1.21 -4.81 -18.56
CA TYR A 122 1.72 -4.28 -17.28
C TYR A 122 1.20 -5.08 -16.08
N PHE A 123 -0.10 -5.30 -16.00
CA PHE A 123 -0.67 -6.06 -14.88
C PHE A 123 -0.29 -7.54 -14.93
N LEU A 124 -0.20 -8.14 -16.12
CA LEU A 124 0.22 -9.54 -16.27
C LEU A 124 1.68 -9.75 -15.85
N GLU A 125 2.55 -8.80 -16.15
CA GLU A 125 3.97 -8.90 -15.80
C GLU A 125 4.19 -8.79 -14.28
N ILE A 126 3.37 -7.99 -13.56
CA ILE A 126 3.46 -7.83 -12.12
C ILE A 126 2.82 -9.01 -11.38
N ALA A 127 1.74 -9.54 -11.92
CA ALA A 127 1.04 -10.67 -11.32
C ALA A 127 1.90 -11.94 -11.35
#